data_a072da0dbad94d5f0229254eeaf237ae
#
_entry.id   a072da0dbad94d5f0229254eeaf237ae
#
_cell.length_a   1.000
_cell.length_b   1.000
_cell.length_c   1.000
_cell.angle_alpha   90.00
_cell.angle_beta   90.00
_cell.angle_gamma   90.00
#
_symmetry.space_group_name_H-M   'P 1'
#
loop_
_entity.id
_entity.type
_entity.pdbx_description
1 polymer ?
#
loop_
_entity_poly.entity_id
_entity_poly.type
_entity_poly.pdbx_seq_one_letter_code
_entity_poly.pdbx_strand_id
1 'polypeptide(L)'
;LRFIKIPVTEFGEINRNGLTWKIADKESVHGFSAVAYFFAAELQKRLGVTVGIIGSYRGGTSNEYWMTPESIKQTPELSYLFENYDKEYGMFEDEAAYEAAYQEFLVKLKAWKAAGGWSSDRRPVPPMGPKSHQRPSGLYECMIKPLQPYTLKGVIWYQGEGNASRYEEFRTLFPAFVEGWRTTWQNPGL
;
A
#
# COMPACT_ATOMS: atom_id res chain seq x y z
N LEU A 1 -22.10 -3.36 10.49
CA LEU A 1 -20.79 -3.06 9.98
C LEU A 1 -20.05 -4.36 9.68
N ARG A 2 -19.39 -4.43 8.53
CA ARG A 2 -18.55 -5.57 8.12
C ARG A 2 -17.21 -5.07 7.64
N PHE A 3 -16.19 -5.88 7.81
CA PHE A 3 -14.87 -5.58 7.28
C PHE A 3 -14.14 -6.81 6.77
N ILE A 4 -13.21 -6.56 5.85
CA ILE A 4 -12.24 -7.53 5.38
C ILE A 4 -10.87 -6.87 5.36
N LYS A 5 -9.85 -7.55 5.87
CA LYS A 5 -8.48 -7.06 5.87
C LYS A 5 -7.68 -7.77 4.80
N ILE A 6 -7.12 -6.99 3.88
CA ILE A 6 -6.22 -7.51 2.86
C ILE A 6 -4.86 -7.81 3.50
N PRO A 7 -4.32 -9.02 3.32
CA PRO A 7 -2.97 -9.35 3.80
C PRO A 7 -1.94 -8.42 3.18
N VAL A 8 -0.96 -8.02 3.97
CA VAL A 8 0.17 -7.24 3.46
C VAL A 8 0.97 -8.11 2.49
N THR A 9 1.01 -7.67 1.23
CA THR A 9 1.74 -8.32 0.14
C THR A 9 2.66 -7.30 -0.48
N GLU A 10 3.95 -7.57 -0.48
CA GLU A 10 4.98 -6.66 -1.00
C GLU A 10 5.28 -6.93 -2.47
N PHE A 11 5.09 -8.15 -2.91
CA PHE A 11 5.22 -8.62 -4.30
C PHE A 11 4.38 -9.88 -4.50
N GLY A 12 4.10 -10.23 -5.76
CA GLY A 12 3.29 -11.38 -6.09
C GLY A 12 1.79 -11.20 -5.81
N GLU A 13 1.08 -12.29 -5.66
CA GLU A 13 -0.37 -12.28 -5.49
C GLU A 13 -0.81 -12.29 -4.03
N ILE A 14 -1.97 -11.72 -3.77
CA ILE A 14 -2.61 -11.79 -2.46
C ILE A 14 -2.94 -13.24 -2.12
N ASN A 15 -2.50 -13.69 -0.95
CA ASN A 15 -2.99 -14.95 -0.40
C ASN A 15 -4.47 -14.79 -0.02
N ARG A 16 -5.34 -15.43 -0.78
CA ARG A 16 -6.80 -15.36 -0.60
C ARG A 16 -7.34 -16.41 0.37
N ASN A 17 -6.49 -17.34 0.84
CA ASN A 17 -6.90 -18.36 1.81
C ASN A 17 -7.28 -17.71 3.14
N GLY A 18 -8.49 -17.98 3.60
CA GLY A 18 -9.03 -17.40 4.84
C GLY A 18 -9.44 -15.93 4.74
N LEU A 19 -9.42 -15.35 3.53
CA LEU A 19 -9.87 -13.98 3.29
C LEU A 19 -11.41 -13.93 3.32
N THR A 20 -11.97 -13.52 4.43
CA THR A 20 -13.43 -13.51 4.65
C THR A 20 -13.90 -12.20 5.25
N TRP A 21 -15.13 -11.82 4.90
CA TRP A 21 -15.82 -10.71 5.55
C TRP A 21 -16.18 -11.08 6.99
N LYS A 22 -15.80 -10.23 7.94
CA LYS A 22 -16.14 -10.36 9.35
C LYS A 22 -17.19 -9.33 9.76
N ILE A 23 -18.06 -9.69 10.67
CA ILE A 23 -18.93 -8.73 11.35
C ILE A 23 -18.08 -8.01 12.40
N ALA A 24 -18.25 -6.69 12.51
CA ALA A 24 -17.56 -5.91 13.54
C ALA A 24 -18.25 -6.15 14.89
N ASP A 25 -17.65 -6.97 15.71
CA ASP A 25 -18.02 -7.26 17.09
C ASP A 25 -16.84 -6.99 18.05
N LYS A 26 -17.06 -7.24 19.33
CA LYS A 26 -16.05 -6.98 20.36
C LYS A 26 -14.74 -7.76 20.16
N GLU A 27 -14.82 -8.94 19.57
CA GLU A 27 -13.66 -9.82 19.37
C GLU A 27 -12.92 -9.48 18.10
N SER A 28 -13.65 -9.28 16.99
CA SER A 28 -13.07 -9.10 15.66
C SER A 28 -12.49 -7.71 15.43
N VAL A 29 -13.03 -6.67 16.10
CA VAL A 29 -12.66 -5.27 15.88
C VAL A 29 -11.20 -4.94 16.27
N HIS A 30 -10.61 -5.67 17.20
CA HIS A 30 -9.26 -5.42 17.70
C HIS A 30 -8.16 -5.51 16.62
N GLY A 31 -8.40 -6.25 15.56
CA GLY A 31 -7.44 -6.42 14.45
C GLY A 31 -7.67 -5.46 13.27
N PHE A 32 -8.60 -4.50 13.43
CA PHE A 32 -9.00 -3.61 12.35
C PHE A 32 -8.53 -2.17 12.56
N SER A 33 -8.52 -1.36 11.51
CA SER A 33 -8.17 0.06 11.60
C SER A 33 -9.20 0.83 12.43
N ALA A 34 -8.78 1.47 13.52
CA ALA A 34 -9.66 2.30 14.35
C ALA A 34 -10.26 3.46 13.55
N VAL A 35 -9.47 4.13 12.72
CA VAL A 35 -9.93 5.23 11.85
C VAL A 35 -11.06 4.74 10.93
N ALA A 36 -10.86 3.61 10.26
CA ALA A 36 -11.87 3.04 9.38
C ALA A 36 -13.12 2.58 10.15
N TYR A 37 -12.93 2.00 11.32
CA TYR A 37 -14.04 1.57 12.16
C TYR A 37 -14.94 2.72 12.59
N PHE A 38 -14.38 3.78 13.17
CA PHE A 38 -15.18 4.92 13.64
C PHE A 38 -15.86 5.67 12.49
N PHE A 39 -15.17 5.84 11.35
CA PHE A 39 -15.79 6.39 10.15
C PHE A 39 -17.00 5.56 9.70
N ALA A 40 -16.83 4.24 9.56
CA ALA A 40 -17.86 3.36 9.07
C ALA A 40 -19.04 3.21 10.05
N ALA A 41 -18.77 3.20 11.33
CA ALA A 41 -19.81 3.14 12.36
C ALA A 41 -20.70 4.39 12.33
N GLU A 42 -20.11 5.57 12.23
CA GLU A 42 -20.86 6.82 12.09
C GLU A 42 -21.64 6.89 10.77
N LEU A 43 -21.02 6.44 9.67
CA LEU A 43 -21.67 6.38 8.35
C LEU A 43 -22.87 5.43 8.37
N GLN A 44 -22.73 4.24 8.96
CA GLN A 44 -23.83 3.28 9.12
C GLN A 44 -24.97 3.85 9.94
N LYS A 45 -24.65 4.52 11.05
CA LYS A 45 -25.65 5.17 11.91
C LYS A 45 -26.46 6.24 11.18
N ARG A 46 -25.78 7.07 10.36
CA ARG A 46 -26.43 8.17 9.62
C ARG A 46 -27.28 7.67 8.45
N LEU A 47 -26.80 6.66 7.76
CA LEU A 47 -27.45 6.18 6.52
C LEU A 47 -28.46 5.05 6.77
N GLY A 48 -28.40 4.38 7.92
CA GLY A 48 -29.27 3.23 8.23
C GLY A 48 -29.02 2.00 7.36
N VAL A 49 -27.85 1.88 6.71
CA VAL A 49 -27.49 0.79 5.79
C VAL A 49 -26.27 0.02 6.29
N THR A 50 -26.12 -1.20 5.81
CA THR A 50 -24.87 -1.97 6.08
C THR A 50 -23.69 -1.33 5.36
N VAL A 51 -22.64 -1.03 6.11
CA VAL A 51 -21.38 -0.52 5.59
C VAL A 51 -20.33 -1.64 5.61
N GLY A 52 -19.64 -1.83 4.49
CA GLY A 52 -18.51 -2.74 4.35
C GLY A 52 -17.21 -1.95 4.18
N ILE A 53 -16.15 -2.35 4.87
CA ILE A 53 -14.82 -1.76 4.76
C ILE A 53 -13.83 -2.81 4.26
N ILE A 54 -13.12 -2.47 3.19
CA ILE A 54 -11.95 -3.22 2.72
C ILE A 54 -10.72 -2.50 3.26
N GLY A 55 -10.04 -3.11 4.23
CA GLY A 55 -8.82 -2.56 4.81
C GLY A 55 -7.60 -3.05 4.05
N SER A 56 -7.01 -2.20 3.23
CA SER A 56 -5.74 -2.47 2.54
C SER A 56 -4.74 -1.39 2.95
N TYR A 57 -3.81 -1.74 3.83
CA TYR A 57 -2.90 -0.77 4.40
C TYR A 57 -1.57 -1.40 4.82
N ARG A 58 -0.51 -0.59 4.76
CA ARG A 58 0.83 -0.88 5.24
C ARG A 58 1.42 0.40 5.84
N GLY A 59 1.83 0.36 7.11
CA GLY A 59 2.44 1.50 7.78
C GLY A 59 3.82 1.86 7.24
N GLY A 60 4.20 3.14 7.35
CA GLY A 60 5.51 3.65 6.95
C GLY A 60 5.75 3.66 5.44
N THR A 61 4.70 3.87 4.64
CA THR A 61 4.78 3.86 3.18
C THR A 61 4.48 5.21 2.58
N SER A 62 5.15 5.52 1.49
CA SER A 62 4.92 6.72 0.68
C SER A 62 3.76 6.51 -0.30
N ASN A 63 3.16 7.60 -0.72
CA ASN A 63 1.97 7.59 -1.57
C ASN A 63 2.23 6.97 -2.95
N GLU A 64 3.40 7.21 -3.56
CA GLU A 64 3.79 6.69 -4.86
C GLU A 64 3.78 5.15 -4.95
N TYR A 65 3.88 4.44 -3.83
CA TYR A 65 3.80 2.98 -3.82
C TYR A 65 2.38 2.47 -4.08
N TRP A 66 1.38 3.34 -3.87
CA TRP A 66 -0.05 3.08 -4.02
C TRP A 66 -0.67 3.68 -5.27
N MET A 67 0.12 4.43 -6.07
CA MET A 67 -0.31 5.03 -7.32
C MET A 67 -0.41 3.99 -8.44
N THR A 68 -1.26 4.26 -9.42
CA THR A 68 -1.24 3.47 -10.66
C THR A 68 0.03 3.79 -11.46
N PRO A 69 0.63 2.83 -12.17
CA PRO A 69 1.77 3.13 -13.04
C PRO A 69 1.47 4.22 -14.08
N GLU A 70 0.25 4.20 -14.59
CA GLU A 70 -0.23 5.15 -15.60
C GLU A 70 -0.26 6.57 -15.05
N SER A 71 -0.77 6.77 -13.82
CA SER A 71 -0.84 8.11 -13.23
C SER A 71 0.54 8.71 -12.96
N ILE A 72 1.54 7.89 -12.60
CA ILE A 72 2.92 8.34 -12.47
C ILE A 72 3.49 8.73 -13.85
N LYS A 73 3.34 7.86 -14.86
CA LYS A 73 3.89 8.08 -16.20
C LYS A 73 3.26 9.26 -16.94
N GLN A 74 1.99 9.54 -16.68
CA GLN A 74 1.25 10.66 -17.28
C GLN A 74 1.48 11.99 -16.60
N THR A 75 2.19 12.01 -15.46
CA THR A 75 2.54 13.21 -14.71
C THR A 75 4.04 13.47 -14.88
N PRO A 76 4.46 14.40 -15.75
CA PRO A 76 5.89 14.58 -16.09
C PRO A 76 6.79 14.80 -14.87
N GLU A 77 6.29 15.54 -13.87
CA GLU A 77 7.01 15.87 -12.64
C GLU A 77 7.28 14.64 -11.77
N LEU A 78 6.60 13.51 -12.03
CA LEU A 78 6.74 12.25 -11.28
C LEU A 78 7.49 11.18 -12.04
N SER A 79 7.88 11.41 -13.30
CA SER A 79 8.57 10.42 -14.15
C SER A 79 9.86 9.91 -13.51
N TYR A 80 10.57 10.77 -12.80
CA TYR A 80 11.81 10.45 -12.11
C TYR A 80 11.68 9.28 -11.10
N LEU A 81 10.46 8.98 -10.62
CA LEU A 81 10.24 7.87 -9.69
C LEU A 81 10.57 6.52 -10.35
N PHE A 82 10.16 6.33 -11.61
CA PHE A 82 10.54 5.15 -12.39
C PHE A 82 11.99 5.20 -12.86
N GLU A 83 12.48 6.37 -13.24
CA GLU A 83 13.89 6.54 -13.64
C GLU A 83 14.84 6.17 -12.49
N ASN A 84 14.53 6.60 -11.28
CA ASN A 84 15.30 6.21 -10.09
C ASN A 84 15.18 4.72 -9.79
N TYR A 85 13.97 4.15 -9.92
CA TYR A 85 13.77 2.72 -9.78
C TYR A 85 14.61 1.93 -10.77
N ASP A 86 14.56 2.28 -12.06
CA ASP A 86 15.30 1.61 -13.12
C ASP A 86 16.81 1.73 -12.90
N LYS A 87 17.27 2.90 -12.45
CA LYS A 87 18.68 3.14 -12.12
C LYS A 87 19.14 2.27 -10.94
N GLU A 88 18.39 2.24 -9.84
CA GLU A 88 18.76 1.49 -8.65
C GLU A 88 18.69 -0.03 -8.90
N TYR A 89 17.65 -0.50 -9.59
CA TYR A 89 17.53 -1.92 -9.96
C TYR A 89 18.59 -2.33 -11.00
N GLY A 90 18.88 -1.46 -11.96
CA GLY A 90 19.93 -1.66 -12.97
C GLY A 90 21.37 -1.64 -12.44
N MET A 91 21.58 -1.36 -11.14
CA MET A 91 22.90 -1.53 -10.49
C MET A 91 23.22 -3.00 -10.21
N PHE A 92 22.24 -3.89 -10.24
CA PHE A 92 22.49 -5.32 -10.16
C PHE A 92 22.94 -5.85 -11.52
N GLU A 93 23.98 -6.68 -11.53
CA GLU A 93 24.54 -7.27 -12.74
C GLU A 93 23.49 -8.13 -13.47
N ASP A 94 22.70 -8.87 -12.72
CA ASP A 94 21.62 -9.72 -13.21
C ASP A 94 20.56 -9.98 -12.12
N GLU A 95 19.55 -10.76 -12.48
CA GLU A 95 18.48 -11.17 -11.53
C GLU A 95 19.02 -12.01 -10.36
N ALA A 96 20.08 -12.81 -10.58
CA ALA A 96 20.67 -13.63 -9.54
C ALA A 96 21.37 -12.77 -8.48
N ALA A 97 22.06 -11.70 -8.91
CA ALA A 97 22.68 -10.72 -8.01
C ALA A 97 21.63 -9.98 -7.17
N TYR A 98 20.51 -9.58 -7.78
CA TYR A 98 19.38 -9.01 -7.04
C TYR A 98 18.79 -10.00 -6.04
N GLU A 99 18.56 -11.24 -6.45
CA GLU A 99 18.00 -12.28 -5.57
C GLU A 99 18.91 -12.55 -4.37
N ALA A 100 20.23 -12.61 -4.57
CA ALA A 100 21.20 -12.77 -3.50
C ALA A 100 21.11 -11.62 -2.48
N ALA A 101 21.04 -10.37 -2.94
CA ALA A 101 20.86 -9.19 -2.11
C ALA A 101 19.52 -9.23 -1.34
N TYR A 102 18.46 -9.72 -2.00
CA TYR A 102 17.16 -9.85 -1.36
C TYR A 102 17.18 -10.94 -0.25
N GLN A 103 17.85 -12.07 -0.46
CA GLN A 103 18.02 -13.11 0.56
C GLN A 103 18.82 -12.59 1.75
N GLU A 104 19.87 -11.81 1.53
CA GLU A 104 20.62 -11.14 2.60
C GLU A 104 19.73 -10.19 3.42
N PHE A 105 18.89 -9.41 2.74
CA PHE A 105 17.88 -8.57 3.41
C PHE A 105 16.96 -9.42 4.29
N LEU A 106 16.45 -10.56 3.82
CA LEU A 106 15.56 -11.42 4.61
C LEU A 106 16.25 -11.95 5.88
N VAL A 107 17.53 -12.30 5.81
CA VAL A 107 18.33 -12.70 6.97
C VAL A 107 18.43 -11.56 7.98
N LYS A 108 18.79 -10.35 7.53
CA LYS A 108 18.87 -9.15 8.37
C LYS A 108 17.52 -8.82 9.00
N LEU A 109 16.43 -8.90 8.23
CA LEU A 109 15.08 -8.64 8.73
C LEU A 109 14.65 -9.65 9.81
N LYS A 110 14.99 -10.94 9.61
CA LYS A 110 14.72 -12.00 10.60
C LYS A 110 15.48 -11.75 11.90
N ALA A 111 16.76 -11.40 11.81
CA ALA A 111 17.57 -11.07 12.96
C ALA A 111 17.05 -9.85 13.71
N TRP A 112 16.70 -8.78 13.00
CA TRP A 112 16.12 -7.58 13.58
C TRP A 112 14.79 -7.85 14.31
N LYS A 113 13.90 -8.68 13.74
CA LYS A 113 12.66 -9.11 14.39
C LYS A 113 12.92 -9.95 15.63
N ALA A 114 13.89 -10.86 15.59
CA ALA A 114 14.27 -11.69 16.73
C ALA A 114 14.85 -10.87 17.89
N ALA A 115 15.52 -9.75 17.60
CA ALA A 115 16.00 -8.78 18.57
C ALA A 115 14.90 -7.86 19.16
N GLY A 116 13.62 -8.16 18.89
CA GLY A 116 12.47 -7.40 19.40
C GLY A 116 11.91 -6.34 18.47
N GLY A 117 12.53 -6.11 17.31
CA GLY A 117 12.03 -5.18 16.28
C GLY A 117 12.04 -3.69 16.63
N TRP A 118 12.56 -3.33 17.82
CA TRP A 118 12.64 -1.98 18.37
C TRP A 118 14.07 -1.65 18.86
N SER A 119 15.06 -2.38 18.35
CA SER A 119 16.45 -2.06 18.65
C SER A 119 16.80 -0.67 18.10
N SER A 120 17.86 -0.06 18.63
CA SER A 120 18.41 1.22 18.13
C SER A 120 18.75 1.17 16.63
N ASP A 121 18.84 -0.01 16.07
CA ASP A 121 19.10 -0.23 14.66
C ASP A 121 17.86 -0.03 13.82
N ARG A 122 18.01 0.74 12.74
CA ARG A 122 16.93 0.95 11.78
C ARG A 122 16.46 -0.39 11.21
N ARG A 123 15.14 -0.53 11.04
CA ARG A 123 14.57 -1.67 10.33
C ARG A 123 15.28 -1.84 8.97
N PRO A 124 15.75 -3.04 8.62
CA PRO A 124 16.31 -3.31 7.32
C PRO A 124 15.32 -2.98 6.20
N VAL A 125 15.85 -2.41 5.11
CA VAL A 125 15.10 -2.03 3.91
C VAL A 125 15.45 -3.03 2.81
N PRO A 126 14.47 -3.53 2.03
CA PRO A 126 14.77 -4.41 0.91
C PRO A 126 15.53 -3.65 -0.18
N PRO A 127 16.39 -4.33 -0.95
CA PRO A 127 16.99 -3.73 -2.13
C PRO A 127 15.89 -3.30 -3.11
N MET A 128 16.12 -2.18 -3.81
CA MET A 128 15.18 -1.72 -4.83
C MET A 128 15.13 -2.75 -5.97
N GLY A 129 13.92 -3.11 -6.37
CA GLY A 129 13.68 -4.12 -7.39
C GLY A 129 12.28 -4.72 -7.30
N PRO A 130 11.98 -5.78 -8.06
CA PRO A 130 10.62 -6.34 -8.20
C PRO A 130 9.95 -6.74 -6.87
N LYS A 131 10.74 -7.14 -5.88
CA LYS A 131 10.26 -7.57 -4.54
C LYS A 131 10.25 -6.45 -3.51
N SER A 132 10.65 -5.22 -3.88
CA SER A 132 10.61 -4.08 -2.97
C SER A 132 9.21 -3.49 -2.92
N HIS A 133 8.68 -3.31 -1.71
CA HIS A 133 7.44 -2.57 -1.51
C HIS A 133 7.60 -1.06 -1.75
N GLN A 134 8.84 -0.59 -1.81
CA GLN A 134 9.18 0.81 -2.07
C GLN A 134 9.29 1.12 -3.57
N ARG A 135 9.11 0.12 -4.45
CA ARG A 135 9.05 0.41 -5.87
C ARG A 135 7.81 1.23 -6.22
N PRO A 136 7.88 2.14 -7.18
CA PRO A 136 6.70 2.87 -7.65
C PRO A 136 5.58 1.89 -8.02
N SER A 137 4.36 2.18 -7.61
CA SER A 137 3.15 1.35 -7.82
C SER A 137 3.19 -0.04 -7.17
N GLY A 138 4.22 -0.41 -6.40
CA GLY A 138 4.39 -1.78 -5.90
C GLY A 138 3.23 -2.26 -5.03
N LEU A 139 2.77 -1.46 -4.10
CA LEU A 139 1.64 -1.81 -3.23
C LEU A 139 0.30 -1.68 -3.97
N TYR A 140 0.19 -0.77 -4.93
CA TYR A 140 -0.97 -0.73 -5.81
C TYR A 140 -1.12 -2.06 -6.56
N GLU A 141 -0.08 -2.53 -7.22
CA GLU A 141 -0.11 -3.78 -7.99
C GLU A 141 -0.44 -5.01 -7.14
N CYS A 142 0.14 -5.08 -5.93
CA CYS A 142 -0.01 -6.24 -5.07
C CYS A 142 -1.27 -6.22 -4.20
N MET A 143 -1.74 -5.05 -3.75
CA MET A 143 -2.75 -4.95 -2.70
C MET A 143 -4.03 -4.23 -3.14
N ILE A 144 -3.99 -3.46 -4.23
CA ILE A 144 -5.13 -2.66 -4.71
C ILE A 144 -5.69 -3.21 -6.02
N LYS A 145 -4.85 -3.36 -7.03
CA LYS A 145 -5.25 -3.89 -8.35
C LYS A 145 -6.00 -5.23 -8.26
N PRO A 146 -5.61 -6.20 -7.40
CA PRO A 146 -6.34 -7.46 -7.26
C PRO A 146 -7.77 -7.33 -6.68
N LEU A 147 -8.14 -6.16 -6.15
CA LEU A 147 -9.50 -5.89 -5.67
C LEU A 147 -10.45 -5.49 -6.80
N GLN A 148 -9.93 -5.12 -7.94
CA GLN A 148 -10.74 -4.75 -9.09
C GLN A 148 -11.36 -6.00 -9.76
N PRO A 149 -12.58 -5.90 -10.27
CA PRO A 149 -13.45 -4.74 -10.39
C PRO A 149 -14.46 -4.57 -9.23
N TYR A 150 -14.09 -4.85 -7.97
CA TYR A 150 -15.01 -4.71 -6.85
C TYR A 150 -15.53 -3.27 -6.74
N THR A 151 -16.85 -3.09 -6.75
CA THR A 151 -17.48 -1.77 -6.73
C THR A 151 -17.28 -1.09 -5.36
N LEU A 152 -16.73 0.13 -5.38
CA LEU A 152 -16.52 0.97 -4.21
C LEU A 152 -17.45 2.19 -4.24
N LYS A 153 -17.91 2.63 -3.07
CA LYS A 153 -18.64 3.90 -2.90
C LYS A 153 -17.70 5.07 -2.60
N GLY A 154 -16.52 4.80 -2.12
CA GLY A 154 -15.52 5.80 -1.81
C GLY A 154 -14.27 5.17 -1.22
N VAL A 155 -13.25 5.98 -1.05
CA VAL A 155 -11.98 5.62 -0.43
C VAL A 155 -11.73 6.57 0.74
N ILE A 156 -11.29 6.02 1.86
CA ILE A 156 -10.73 6.81 2.96
C ILE A 156 -9.23 6.63 2.96
N TRP A 157 -8.50 7.72 2.81
CA TRP A 157 -7.05 7.73 2.73
C TRP A 157 -6.45 8.34 3.99
N TYR A 158 -5.53 7.60 4.62
CA TYR A 158 -4.81 8.05 5.80
C TYR A 158 -3.32 7.78 5.63
N GLN A 159 -2.59 8.78 5.13
CA GLN A 159 -1.16 8.72 4.85
C GLN A 159 -0.63 10.15 4.68
N GLY A 160 0.65 10.39 4.88
CA GLY A 160 1.31 11.68 4.66
C GLY A 160 2.75 11.68 5.18
N GLU A 161 3.01 10.99 6.26
CA GLU A 161 4.31 10.99 6.95
C GLU A 161 5.45 10.48 6.04
N GLY A 162 5.19 9.47 5.21
CA GLY A 162 6.17 8.94 4.26
C GLY A 162 6.62 9.93 3.18
N ASN A 163 5.82 10.98 2.94
CA ASN A 163 6.12 12.04 1.96
C ASN A 163 6.49 13.38 2.62
N ALA A 164 6.61 13.45 3.95
CA ALA A 164 6.80 14.72 4.67
C ALA A 164 8.07 15.47 4.25
N SER A 165 9.14 14.78 3.91
CA SER A 165 10.37 15.40 3.40
C SER A 165 10.23 15.94 1.97
N ARG A 166 9.19 15.57 1.25
CA ARG A 166 8.86 15.96 -0.13
C ARG A 166 7.47 16.60 -0.22
N TYR A 167 7.11 17.40 0.77
CA TYR A 167 5.75 17.96 0.93
C TYR A 167 5.31 18.84 -0.24
N GLU A 168 6.24 19.52 -0.92
CA GLU A 168 5.91 20.34 -2.11
C GLU A 168 5.47 19.46 -3.28
N GLU A 169 6.18 18.36 -3.52
CA GLU A 169 5.83 17.36 -4.53
C GLU A 169 4.45 16.74 -4.27
N PHE A 170 4.07 16.60 -3.00
CA PHE A 170 2.79 16.02 -2.62
C PHE A 170 1.59 16.78 -3.20
N ARG A 171 1.76 18.05 -3.56
CA ARG A 171 0.74 18.87 -4.25
C ARG A 171 0.44 18.36 -5.66
N THR A 172 1.41 17.78 -6.33
CA THR A 172 1.24 17.14 -7.66
C THR A 172 0.89 15.66 -7.51
N LEU A 173 1.57 15.00 -6.61
CA LEU A 173 1.48 13.55 -6.41
C LEU A 173 0.10 13.11 -5.94
N PHE A 174 -0.48 13.79 -4.95
CA PHE A 174 -1.77 13.38 -4.38
C PHE A 174 -2.95 13.54 -5.36
N PRO A 175 -3.11 14.65 -6.10
CA PRO A 175 -4.12 14.73 -7.17
C PRO A 175 -3.95 13.65 -8.24
N ALA A 176 -2.71 13.37 -8.69
CA ALA A 176 -2.45 12.31 -9.66
C ALA A 176 -2.81 10.92 -9.13
N PHE A 177 -2.56 10.66 -7.84
CA PHE A 177 -3.00 9.44 -7.16
C PHE A 177 -4.52 9.27 -7.18
N VAL A 178 -5.26 10.31 -6.78
CA VAL A 178 -6.73 10.28 -6.73
C VAL A 178 -7.31 10.05 -8.13
N GLU A 179 -6.81 10.78 -9.13
CA GLU A 179 -7.29 10.66 -10.50
C GLU A 179 -6.95 9.29 -11.10
N GLY A 180 -5.77 8.76 -10.83
CA GLY A 180 -5.39 7.40 -11.23
C GLY A 180 -6.35 6.34 -10.69
N TRP A 181 -6.76 6.44 -9.44
CA TRP A 181 -7.72 5.52 -8.86
C TRP A 181 -9.13 5.71 -9.43
N ARG A 182 -9.60 6.94 -9.60
CA ARG A 182 -10.89 7.25 -10.25
C ARG A 182 -10.98 6.66 -11.65
N THR A 183 -9.93 6.84 -12.43
CA THR A 183 -9.81 6.28 -13.78
C THR A 183 -9.88 4.75 -13.76
N THR A 184 -9.12 4.13 -12.88
CA THR A 184 -9.05 2.66 -12.79
C THR A 184 -10.38 2.04 -12.36
N TRP A 185 -11.10 2.67 -11.44
CA TRP A 185 -12.44 2.23 -11.04
C TRP A 185 -13.56 2.72 -11.95
N GLN A 186 -13.23 3.51 -13.00
CA GLN A 186 -14.22 4.14 -13.87
C GLN A 186 -15.29 4.90 -13.07
N ASN A 187 -14.89 5.51 -11.98
CA ASN A 187 -15.75 6.23 -11.06
C ASN A 187 -15.19 7.62 -10.75
N PRO A 188 -15.59 8.67 -11.46
CA PRO A 188 -15.10 10.02 -11.21
C PRO A 188 -15.53 10.59 -9.85
N GLY A 189 -16.49 9.96 -9.19
CA GLY A 189 -16.96 10.35 -7.85
C GLY A 189 -16.31 9.57 -6.70
N LEU A 190 -15.30 8.74 -7.00
CA LEU A 190 -14.61 7.96 -5.97
C LEU A 190 -13.83 8.85 -5.01
#